data_0a864818c30ceded55ef563a99cdf501
#
_entry.id   0a864818c30ceded55ef563a99cdf501
#
_cell.length_a   1.000
_cell.length_b   1.000
_cell.length_c   1.000
_cell.angle_alpha   90.00
_cell.angle_beta   90.00
_cell.angle_gamma   90.00
#
_symmetry.space_group_name_H-M   'P 1'
#
loop_
_entity.id
_entity.type
_entity.pdbx_description
1 polymer ?
#
loop_
_entity_poly.entity_id
_entity_poly.type
_entity_poly.pdbx_seq_one_letter_code
_entity_poly.pdbx_strand_id
1 'polypeptide(L)'
;MFPASAIVLRAIRLLLAIEAGVAMIRGVGPAVFVTLAALVLTFLPALFASRVGLRLPQSFLAAIALFVLATLYLGEVHAFYDRFWWWDLALHFGSAMGFGILGFLLVFMLFQGDRYAAPPWAVGALSFCLAVTVGALWEIFEYA
;
A
#
# COMPACT_ATOMS: atom_id res chain seq x y z
N MET A 1 6.94 19.53 -16.53
CA MET A 1 6.89 19.59 -15.05
C MET A 1 6.32 18.26 -14.55
N PHE A 2 7.08 17.49 -13.76
CA PHE A 2 6.54 16.23 -13.23
C PHE A 2 5.49 16.52 -12.15
N PRO A 3 4.37 15.76 -12.08
CA PRO A 3 3.41 15.94 -11.01
C PRO A 3 4.06 15.67 -9.65
N ALA A 4 3.66 16.40 -8.61
CA ALA A 4 4.22 16.28 -7.26
C ALA A 4 4.25 14.84 -6.74
N SER A 5 3.21 14.06 -7.06
CA SER A 5 3.12 12.63 -6.71
C SER A 5 4.23 11.77 -7.33
N ALA A 6 4.65 12.06 -8.56
CA ALA A 6 5.76 11.35 -9.19
C ALA A 6 7.11 11.69 -8.54
N ILE A 7 7.26 12.92 -8.06
CA ILE A 7 8.45 13.34 -7.30
C ILE A 7 8.49 12.60 -5.97
N VAL A 8 7.38 12.57 -5.23
CA VAL A 8 7.26 11.84 -3.95
C VAL A 8 7.59 10.36 -4.12
N LEU A 9 7.00 9.70 -5.12
CA LEU A 9 7.27 8.29 -5.40
C LEU A 9 8.75 8.01 -5.66
N ARG A 10 9.40 8.86 -6.46
CA ARG A 10 10.84 8.73 -6.76
C ARG A 10 11.70 9.00 -5.53
N ALA A 11 11.34 10.00 -4.72
CA ALA A 11 12.06 10.33 -3.50
C ALA A 11 12.01 9.17 -2.48
N ILE A 12 10.84 8.55 -2.30
CA ILE A 12 10.68 7.38 -1.42
C ILE A 12 11.57 6.21 -1.91
N ARG A 13 11.54 5.91 -3.20
CA ARG A 13 12.37 4.83 -3.77
C ARG A 13 13.86 5.11 -3.62
N LEU A 14 14.28 6.35 -3.84
CA LEU A 14 15.67 6.76 -3.67
C LEU A 14 16.09 6.65 -2.19
N LEU A 15 15.25 7.12 -1.28
CA LEU A 15 15.49 6.98 0.16
C LEU A 15 15.69 5.51 0.55
N LEU A 16 14.75 4.63 0.17
CA LEU A 16 14.83 3.21 0.48
C LEU A 16 16.09 2.55 -0.13
N ALA A 17 16.48 2.94 -1.34
CA ALA A 17 17.69 2.43 -1.99
C ALA A 17 18.97 2.87 -1.25
N ILE A 18 19.04 4.14 -0.82
CA ILE A 18 20.15 4.66 -0.02
C ILE A 18 20.23 3.95 1.33
N GLU A 19 19.10 3.82 2.01
CA GLU A 19 19.04 3.16 3.33
C GLU A 19 19.38 1.67 3.26
N ALA A 20 18.98 0.98 2.21
CA ALA A 20 19.42 -0.40 1.97
C ALA A 20 20.96 -0.48 1.82
N GLY A 21 21.57 0.46 1.08
CA GLY A 21 23.02 0.55 0.97
C GLY A 21 23.71 0.85 2.30
N VAL A 22 23.16 1.78 3.09
CA VAL A 22 23.68 2.11 4.43
C VAL A 22 23.57 0.91 5.37
N ALA A 23 22.44 0.20 5.38
CA ALA A 23 22.22 -1.00 6.19
C ALA A 23 23.21 -2.12 5.82
N MET A 24 23.49 -2.30 4.50
CA MET A 24 24.51 -3.24 4.02
C MET A 24 25.91 -2.90 4.54
N ILE A 25 26.31 -1.63 4.44
CA ILE A 25 27.63 -1.17 4.93
C ILE A 25 27.75 -1.36 6.45
N ARG A 26 26.65 -1.17 7.19
CA ARG A 26 26.60 -1.37 8.65
C ARG A 26 26.49 -2.82 9.08
N GLY A 27 26.28 -3.75 8.15
CA GLY A 27 26.14 -5.19 8.43
C GLY A 27 24.85 -5.56 9.18
N VAL A 28 23.79 -4.75 9.12
CA VAL A 28 22.51 -4.97 9.81
C VAL A 28 21.58 -5.76 8.89
N GLY A 29 21.74 -7.08 8.84
CA GLY A 29 21.01 -7.98 7.94
C GLY A 29 19.48 -7.82 7.95
N PRO A 30 18.79 -7.81 9.10
CA PRO A 30 17.34 -7.59 9.14
C PRO A 30 16.90 -6.27 8.49
N ALA A 31 17.62 -5.18 8.77
CA ALA A 31 17.32 -3.87 8.16
C ALA A 31 17.53 -3.87 6.64
N VAL A 32 18.57 -4.56 6.14
CA VAL A 32 18.78 -4.76 4.69
C VAL A 32 17.59 -5.46 4.06
N PHE A 33 17.15 -6.58 4.65
CA PHE A 33 16.03 -7.35 4.14
C PHE A 33 14.74 -6.52 4.09
N VAL A 34 14.37 -5.87 5.20
CA VAL A 34 13.14 -5.08 5.30
C VAL A 34 13.17 -3.91 4.32
N THR A 35 14.29 -3.20 4.22
CA THR A 35 14.39 -2.02 3.35
C THR A 35 14.37 -2.40 1.87
N LEU A 36 15.02 -3.50 1.48
CA LEU A 36 14.93 -4.03 0.11
C LEU A 36 13.53 -4.54 -0.21
N ALA A 37 12.89 -5.25 0.71
CA ALA A 37 11.51 -5.69 0.55
C ALA A 37 10.57 -4.49 0.36
N ALA A 38 10.70 -3.45 1.20
CA ALA A 38 9.95 -2.21 1.05
C ALA A 38 10.17 -1.58 -0.33
N LEU A 39 11.42 -1.47 -0.78
CA LEU A 39 11.75 -0.93 -2.11
C LEU A 39 11.06 -1.72 -3.23
N VAL A 40 11.17 -3.05 -3.22
CA VAL A 40 10.52 -3.93 -4.22
C VAL A 40 9.01 -3.76 -4.20
N LEU A 41 8.39 -3.74 -3.02
CA LEU A 41 6.94 -3.57 -2.85
C LEU A 41 6.42 -2.26 -3.47
N THR A 42 7.23 -1.19 -3.52
CA THR A 42 6.80 0.05 -4.20
C THR A 42 6.63 -0.08 -5.71
N PHE A 43 7.18 -1.12 -6.34
CA PHE A 43 7.06 -1.36 -7.78
C PHE A 43 5.91 -2.32 -8.13
N LEU A 44 5.54 -3.23 -7.21
CA LEU A 44 4.57 -4.28 -7.48
C LEU A 44 3.20 -3.76 -7.94
N PRO A 45 2.61 -2.68 -7.37
CA PRO A 45 1.30 -2.21 -7.81
C PRO A 45 1.28 -1.75 -9.27
N ALA A 46 2.35 -1.05 -9.71
CA ALA A 46 2.47 -0.62 -11.10
C ALA A 46 2.68 -1.82 -12.06
N LEU A 47 3.51 -2.78 -11.63
CA LEU A 47 3.76 -4.00 -12.39
C LEU A 47 2.49 -4.84 -12.54
N PHE A 48 1.75 -5.06 -11.45
CA PHE A 48 0.50 -5.80 -11.47
C PHE A 48 -0.55 -5.10 -12.34
N ALA A 49 -0.75 -3.79 -12.16
CA ALA A 49 -1.69 -3.00 -12.93
C ALA A 49 -1.41 -3.08 -14.44
N SER A 50 -0.13 -3.04 -14.84
CA SER A 50 0.26 -3.17 -16.25
C SER A 50 -0.08 -4.55 -16.83
N ARG A 51 -0.01 -5.62 -16.01
CA ARG A 51 -0.35 -6.99 -16.47
C ARG A 51 -1.85 -7.19 -16.72
N VAL A 52 -2.69 -6.48 -15.97
CA VAL A 52 -4.15 -6.54 -16.11
C VAL A 52 -4.72 -5.38 -16.95
N GLY A 53 -3.86 -4.60 -17.61
CA GLY A 53 -4.27 -3.47 -18.47
C GLY A 53 -4.80 -2.25 -17.71
N LEU A 54 -4.60 -2.16 -16.39
CA LEU A 54 -5.03 -1.03 -15.57
C LEU A 54 -3.99 0.09 -15.58
N ARG A 55 -4.46 1.34 -15.61
CA ARG A 55 -3.64 2.54 -15.46
C ARG A 55 -3.89 3.17 -14.10
N LEU A 56 -3.00 2.90 -13.15
CA LEU A 56 -3.08 3.53 -11.83
C LEU A 56 -2.56 4.96 -11.87
N PRO A 57 -3.27 5.92 -11.26
CA PRO A 57 -2.79 7.29 -11.11
C PRO A 57 -1.47 7.34 -10.32
N GLN A 58 -0.59 8.29 -10.65
CA GLN A 58 0.68 8.47 -9.93
C GLN A 58 0.47 8.83 -8.44
N SER A 59 -0.63 9.52 -8.11
CA SER A 59 -1.01 9.79 -6.73
C SER A 59 -1.30 8.53 -5.93
N PHE A 60 -1.97 7.55 -6.55
CA PHE A 60 -2.27 6.28 -5.92
C PHE A 60 -1.00 5.45 -5.69
N LEU A 61 -0.11 5.40 -6.68
CA LEU A 61 1.19 4.73 -6.54
C LEU A 61 2.06 5.40 -5.46
N ALA A 62 2.04 6.73 -5.36
CA ALA A 62 2.73 7.46 -4.31
C ALA A 62 2.14 7.19 -2.92
N ALA A 63 0.82 7.09 -2.81
CA ALA A 63 0.14 6.75 -1.55
C ALA A 63 0.52 5.33 -1.08
N ILE A 64 0.54 4.34 -1.98
CA ILE A 64 0.99 2.98 -1.65
C ILE A 64 2.47 2.99 -1.22
N ALA A 65 3.34 3.70 -1.95
CA ALA A 65 4.75 3.77 -1.59
C ALA A 65 4.96 4.45 -0.23
N LEU A 66 4.18 5.49 0.10
CA LEU A 66 4.19 6.13 1.40
C LEU A 66 3.71 5.18 2.51
N PHE A 67 2.67 4.40 2.23
CA PHE A 67 2.18 3.38 3.16
C PHE A 67 3.24 2.31 3.42
N VAL A 68 3.89 1.77 2.37
CA VAL A 68 4.98 0.80 2.49
C VAL A 68 6.16 1.37 3.28
N LEU A 69 6.52 2.65 3.03
CA LEU A 69 7.56 3.34 3.80
C LEU A 69 7.18 3.43 5.27
N ALA A 70 5.92 3.79 5.57
CA ALA A 70 5.43 3.95 6.94
C ALA A 70 5.38 2.61 7.69
N THR A 71 4.92 1.54 7.05
CA THR A 71 4.80 0.22 7.68
C THR A 71 6.15 -0.44 7.88
N LEU A 72 6.92 -0.62 6.83
CA LEU A 72 8.14 -1.42 6.88
C LEU A 72 9.35 -0.60 7.35
N TYR A 73 9.60 0.55 6.72
CA TYR A 73 10.81 1.30 7.05
C TYR A 73 10.68 2.07 8.37
N LEU A 74 9.63 2.86 8.55
CA LEU A 74 9.42 3.59 9.80
C LEU A 74 8.93 2.65 10.92
N GLY A 75 8.02 1.73 10.63
CA GLY A 75 7.46 0.79 11.59
C GLY A 75 8.52 -0.15 12.15
N GLU A 76 9.14 -0.97 11.28
CA GLU A 76 10.06 -2.02 11.68
C GLU A 76 11.50 -1.51 11.90
N VAL A 77 12.11 -0.83 10.90
CA VAL A 77 13.52 -0.42 11.00
C VAL A 77 13.71 0.69 12.03
N HIS A 78 12.78 1.61 12.15
CA HIS A 78 12.83 2.72 13.12
C HIS A 78 12.00 2.50 14.38
N ALA A 79 11.40 1.33 14.54
CA ALA A 79 10.62 0.93 15.73
C ALA A 79 9.47 1.91 16.06
N PHE A 80 8.76 2.42 15.04
CA PHE A 80 7.65 3.34 15.28
C PHE A 80 6.46 2.64 15.92
N TYR A 81 6.28 1.36 15.73
CA TYR A 81 5.29 0.54 16.43
C TYR A 81 5.51 0.57 17.96
N ASP A 82 6.77 0.53 18.39
CA ASP A 82 7.11 0.59 19.81
C ASP A 82 7.08 2.01 20.40
N ARG A 83 7.36 3.03 19.56
CA ARG A 83 7.47 4.44 20.00
C ARG A 83 6.13 5.15 20.06
N PHE A 84 5.20 4.81 19.18
CA PHE A 84 3.94 5.51 19.00
C PHE A 84 2.78 4.53 19.06
N TRP A 85 2.07 4.44 20.17
CA TRP A 85 0.93 3.55 20.39
C TRP A 85 -0.19 3.64 19.32
N TRP A 86 -0.31 4.80 18.66
CA TRP A 86 -1.32 5.05 17.63
C TRP A 86 -0.84 4.70 16.22
N TRP A 87 0.46 4.38 16.05
CA TRP A 87 1.05 4.18 14.72
C TRP A 87 0.39 3.02 13.97
N ASP A 88 0.25 1.91 14.62
CA ASP A 88 -0.41 0.73 14.10
C ASP A 88 -1.87 1.02 13.74
N LEU A 89 -2.64 1.62 14.64
CA LEU A 89 -4.03 2.00 14.39
C LEU A 89 -4.17 2.93 13.16
N ALA A 90 -3.26 3.88 12.98
CA ALA A 90 -3.27 4.78 11.83
C ALA A 90 -3.00 4.02 10.51
N LEU A 91 -2.10 3.04 10.54
CA LEU A 91 -1.80 2.20 9.39
C LEU A 91 -2.95 1.25 9.05
N HIS A 92 -3.58 0.64 10.04
CA HIS A 92 -4.78 -0.17 9.83
C HIS A 92 -5.92 0.66 9.22
N PHE A 93 -6.16 1.85 9.71
CA PHE A 93 -7.14 2.77 9.12
C PHE A 93 -6.77 3.14 7.67
N GLY A 94 -5.51 3.47 7.41
CA GLY A 94 -5.00 3.79 6.06
C GLY A 94 -5.14 2.63 5.08
N SER A 95 -4.84 1.40 5.52
CA SER A 95 -5.01 0.19 4.70
C SER A 95 -6.48 -0.09 4.41
N ALA A 96 -7.36 0.05 5.40
CA ALA A 96 -8.80 -0.13 5.22
C ALA A 96 -9.38 0.86 4.20
N MET A 97 -8.95 2.13 4.22
CA MET A 97 -9.30 3.10 3.18
C MET A 97 -8.79 2.68 1.80
N GLY A 98 -7.54 2.23 1.72
CA GLY A 98 -6.95 1.74 0.47
C GLY A 98 -7.72 0.56 -0.14
N PHE A 99 -8.04 -0.43 0.68
CA PHE A 99 -8.84 -1.59 0.24
C PHE A 99 -10.28 -1.22 -0.07
N GLY A 100 -10.87 -0.25 0.62
CA GLY A 100 -12.18 0.30 0.29
C GLY A 100 -12.20 0.93 -1.12
N ILE A 101 -11.19 1.72 -1.46
CA ILE A 101 -11.03 2.31 -2.80
C ILE A 101 -10.82 1.23 -3.86
N LEU A 102 -9.98 0.24 -3.58
CA LEU A 102 -9.77 -0.90 -4.48
C LEU A 102 -11.06 -1.69 -4.69
N GLY A 103 -11.81 -1.95 -3.63
CA GLY A 103 -13.11 -2.60 -3.69
C GLY A 103 -14.09 -1.82 -4.56
N PHE A 104 -14.16 -0.51 -4.38
CA PHE A 104 -14.97 0.36 -5.22
C PHE A 104 -14.60 0.25 -6.69
N LEU A 105 -13.30 0.34 -7.02
CA LEU A 105 -12.83 0.22 -8.40
C LEU A 105 -13.13 -1.14 -9.01
N LEU A 106 -12.93 -2.22 -8.26
CA LEU A 106 -13.22 -3.59 -8.72
C LEU A 106 -14.71 -3.77 -9.02
N VAL A 107 -15.58 -3.37 -8.10
CA VAL A 107 -17.03 -3.46 -8.30
C VAL A 107 -17.46 -2.58 -9.47
N PHE A 108 -16.95 -1.35 -9.56
CA PHE A 108 -17.24 -0.45 -10.68
C PHE A 108 -16.84 -1.06 -12.02
N MET A 109 -15.67 -1.71 -12.10
CA MET A 109 -15.21 -2.38 -13.32
C MET A 109 -16.08 -3.59 -13.70
N LEU A 110 -16.54 -4.38 -12.72
CA LEU A 110 -17.40 -5.53 -12.95
C LEU A 110 -18.78 -5.16 -13.50
N PHE A 111 -19.27 -3.98 -13.15
CA PHE A 111 -20.62 -3.51 -13.53
C PHE A 111 -20.60 -2.44 -14.64
N GLN A 112 -19.51 -2.23 -15.35
CA GLN A 112 -19.40 -1.30 -16.50
C GLN A 112 -20.15 -1.77 -17.77
N GLY A 113 -21.20 -2.56 -17.67
CA GLY A 113 -22.01 -3.01 -18.80
C GLY A 113 -23.46 -2.56 -18.68
N ASP A 114 -24.06 -2.15 -19.80
CA ASP A 114 -25.39 -1.54 -19.93
C ASP A 114 -26.57 -2.35 -19.34
N ARG A 115 -26.39 -3.58 -18.91
CA ARG A 115 -27.49 -4.44 -18.45
C ARG A 115 -27.69 -4.53 -16.95
N TYR A 116 -26.68 -4.23 -16.13
CA TYR A 116 -26.76 -4.34 -14.67
C TYR A 116 -25.91 -3.27 -14.00
N ALA A 117 -26.40 -2.05 -13.93
CA ALA A 117 -25.79 -1.02 -13.10
C ALA A 117 -26.05 -1.35 -11.62
N ALA A 118 -25.00 -1.62 -10.86
CA ALA A 118 -25.16 -1.77 -9.41
C ALA A 118 -25.57 -0.41 -8.79
N PRO A 119 -26.58 -0.39 -7.92
CA PRO A 119 -26.94 0.86 -7.25
C PRO A 119 -25.78 1.32 -6.35
N PRO A 120 -25.59 2.65 -6.15
CA PRO A 120 -24.45 3.19 -5.40
C PRO A 120 -24.25 2.58 -4.00
N TRP A 121 -25.34 2.26 -3.30
CA TRP A 121 -25.29 1.64 -2.00
C TRP A 121 -24.68 0.22 -2.04
N ALA A 122 -24.97 -0.56 -3.10
CA ALA A 122 -24.42 -1.91 -3.25
C ALA A 122 -22.92 -1.86 -3.57
N VAL A 123 -22.48 -0.89 -4.38
CA VAL A 123 -21.05 -0.67 -4.62
C VAL A 123 -20.35 -0.33 -3.31
N GLY A 124 -20.92 0.57 -2.50
CA GLY A 124 -20.38 0.93 -1.19
C GLY A 124 -20.33 -0.26 -0.22
N ALA A 125 -21.42 -1.05 -0.14
CA ALA A 125 -21.49 -2.21 0.72
C ALA A 125 -20.45 -3.28 0.34
N LEU A 126 -20.32 -3.62 -0.95
CA LEU A 126 -19.33 -4.59 -1.43
C LEU A 126 -17.90 -4.11 -1.20
N SER A 127 -17.62 -2.82 -1.40
CA SER A 127 -16.31 -2.21 -1.12
C SER A 127 -15.96 -2.29 0.36
N PHE A 128 -16.92 -2.01 1.23
CA PHE A 128 -16.79 -2.16 2.67
C PHE A 128 -16.54 -3.62 3.07
N CYS A 129 -17.33 -4.56 2.55
CA CYS A 129 -17.13 -5.99 2.80
C CYS A 129 -15.73 -6.46 2.39
N LEU A 130 -15.22 -6.02 1.24
CA LEU A 130 -13.86 -6.34 0.80
C LEU A 130 -12.82 -5.80 1.79
N ALA A 131 -12.93 -4.53 2.18
CA ALA A 131 -11.99 -3.92 3.12
C ALA A 131 -11.98 -4.65 4.47
N VAL A 132 -13.16 -4.95 5.02
CA VAL A 132 -13.30 -5.70 6.28
C VAL A 132 -12.75 -7.12 6.16
N THR A 133 -13.03 -7.80 5.05
CA THR A 133 -12.53 -9.18 4.82
C THR A 133 -11.00 -9.19 4.77
N VAL A 134 -10.38 -8.27 4.03
CA VAL A 134 -8.93 -8.20 3.94
C VAL A 134 -8.32 -7.85 5.31
N GLY A 135 -8.92 -6.89 6.04
CA GLY A 135 -8.47 -6.54 7.39
C GLY A 135 -8.57 -7.73 8.35
N ALA A 136 -9.70 -8.45 8.38
CA ALA A 136 -9.87 -9.62 9.23
C ALA A 136 -8.91 -10.76 8.88
N LEU A 137 -8.67 -11.01 7.60
CA LEU A 137 -7.68 -12.01 7.17
C LEU A 137 -6.25 -11.61 7.57
N TRP A 138 -5.94 -10.31 7.53
CA TRP A 138 -4.65 -9.80 7.99
C TRP A 138 -4.44 -10.04 9.48
N GLU A 139 -5.43 -9.69 10.32
CA GLU A 139 -5.40 -9.95 11.77
C GLU A 139 -5.19 -11.44 12.08
N ILE A 140 -5.92 -12.34 11.38
CA ILE A 140 -5.74 -13.78 11.56
C ILE A 140 -4.30 -14.20 11.19
N PHE A 141 -3.75 -13.65 10.11
CA PHE A 141 -2.39 -13.97 9.68
C PHE A 141 -1.33 -13.44 10.66
N GLU A 142 -1.56 -12.28 11.24
CA GLU A 142 -0.65 -11.66 12.20
C GLU A 142 -0.57 -12.41 13.54
N TYR A 143 -1.71 -13.00 13.96
CA TYR A 143 -1.81 -13.72 15.24
C TYR A 143 -1.73 -15.26 15.11
N ALA A 144 -1.52 -15.80 13.91
CA ALA A 144 -1.37 -17.24 13.67
C ALA A 144 0.10 -17.69 13.77
#